data_2441dbf1bc52f3abc06f09a8c57d3936
#
_entry.id   2441dbf1bc52f3abc06f09a8c57d3936
#
_cell.length_a   1.000
_cell.length_b   1.000
_cell.length_c   1.000
_cell.angle_alpha   90.00
_cell.angle_beta   90.00
_cell.angle_gamma   90.00
#
_symmetry.space_group_name_H-M   'P 1'
#
loop_
_entity.id
_entity.type
_entity.pdbx_description
1 polymer ?
#
loop_
_entity_poly.entity_id
_entity_poly.type
_entity_poly.pdbx_seq_one_letter_code
_entity_poly.pdbx_strand_id
1 'polypeptide(L)'
;MKRASGVLLPIFSLPSKYGIGCFSKEAYQFIDRLKAAGQSYWQILPLGPTGYGDSPYQSFSTFAGNPYFIDLETLTGEGLLTAQECEYGCERIREDKIDYEKIYKIRFQILEKAFSRFGENDEYRAFVSENQFWLEDYSLYMAIKDRNGGVSWNEWEEPLKNKESQAIENAKAELSRQIAFYKFQQYEFDRQWKRLRSYANENGIEIIGDIPIYVAFDSADTWSAPEMFRFNDALEPIDVAGCPPDGFSQTGQLWGNPLYDWEYHKKTGYDWWIRRTEHCFRLYDVVRIDHFRGFDEYYAVPYGEKTAVHGKWMPGPGIELFRTLEEKIGRKRIIAEDLGFLTPSVIQLLKESGFPGMKVLQFAFDSREDSNYLPHTYTRNCVVYTGTHDNDTTKGWYHTAAGSTRQFAKEYMYKPRLDEDTLAGDFIAMAMGSAADLCIVPMQDYLGLGSDARINTPSTLGGNWEWRMKPGEPDEGTVREMERMTKIYGRLRFT
;
A
#
# COMPACT_ATOMS: atom_id res chain seq x y z
N MET A 1 8.46 -11.75 15.66
CA MET A 1 9.34 -10.54 15.53
C MET A 1 9.93 -10.20 16.89
N LYS A 2 10.99 -9.37 16.99
CA LYS A 2 11.42 -8.82 18.29
C LYS A 2 10.48 -7.69 18.68
N ARG A 3 10.31 -7.44 20.01
CA ARG A 3 9.51 -6.34 20.51
C ARG A 3 10.05 -5.00 20.01
N ALA A 4 9.22 -4.26 19.27
CA ALA A 4 9.61 -3.01 18.62
C ALA A 4 8.39 -2.13 18.32
N SER A 5 8.64 -0.92 17.84
CA SER A 5 7.62 -0.02 17.33
C SER A 5 8.00 0.60 15.98
N GLY A 6 7.02 1.13 15.29
CA GLY A 6 7.16 1.84 14.04
C GLY A 6 6.02 2.82 13.78
N VAL A 7 6.15 3.55 12.71
CA VAL A 7 5.19 4.57 12.28
C VAL A 7 4.59 4.19 10.92
N LEU A 8 3.28 4.35 10.79
CA LEU A 8 2.59 4.30 9.50
C LEU A 8 2.54 5.72 8.93
N LEU A 9 3.18 5.92 7.78
CA LEU A 9 3.10 7.15 6.98
C LEU A 9 3.33 6.82 5.52
N PRO A 10 2.34 7.02 4.62
CA PRO A 10 2.53 6.82 3.18
C PRO A 10 3.58 7.78 2.60
N ILE A 11 4.29 7.33 1.55
CA ILE A 11 5.26 8.20 0.84
C ILE A 11 4.60 9.47 0.32
N PHE A 12 3.39 9.36 -0.27
CA PHE A 12 2.67 10.52 -0.80
C PHE A 12 2.33 11.57 0.27
N SER A 13 2.25 11.17 1.55
CA SER A 13 1.96 12.07 2.68
C SER A 13 3.17 12.84 3.20
N LEU A 14 4.37 12.61 2.69
CA LEU A 14 5.56 13.39 3.05
C LEU A 14 5.44 14.84 2.57
N PRO A 15 6.04 15.82 3.29
CA PRO A 15 5.94 17.26 2.96
C PRO A 15 6.92 17.69 1.87
N SER A 16 6.89 17.03 0.72
CA SER A 16 7.78 17.36 -0.40
C SER A 16 7.31 18.58 -1.18
N LYS A 17 8.24 19.26 -1.88
CA LYS A 17 8.06 20.58 -2.47
C LYS A 17 7.02 20.62 -3.61
N TYR A 18 6.88 19.58 -4.42
CA TYR A 18 6.14 19.61 -5.69
C TYR A 18 4.77 18.93 -5.62
N GLY A 19 4.04 19.13 -4.54
CA GLY A 19 2.61 18.82 -4.43
C GLY A 19 2.26 17.40 -3.99
N ILE A 20 3.21 16.51 -3.92
CA ILE A 20 3.06 15.13 -3.44
C ILE A 20 4.34 14.67 -2.78
N GLY A 21 4.24 13.85 -1.73
CA GLY A 21 5.40 13.21 -1.12
C GLY A 21 6.16 12.32 -2.11
N CYS A 22 7.48 12.37 -2.07
CA CYS A 22 8.37 11.62 -2.95
C CYS A 22 9.68 11.25 -2.25
N PHE A 23 10.62 10.62 -2.96
CA PHE A 23 11.91 10.18 -2.44
C PHE A 23 12.92 11.34 -2.23
N SER A 24 12.40 12.48 -1.80
CA SER A 24 13.12 13.73 -1.61
C SER A 24 13.86 13.78 -0.27
N LYS A 25 14.59 14.86 -0.04
CA LYS A 25 15.29 15.11 1.23
C LYS A 25 14.39 15.00 2.47
N GLU A 26 13.11 15.32 2.35
CA GLU A 26 12.12 15.18 3.43
C GLU A 26 11.91 13.72 3.84
N ALA A 27 12.01 12.77 2.90
CA ALA A 27 11.97 11.35 3.22
C ALA A 27 13.20 10.92 4.04
N TYR A 28 14.40 11.39 3.68
CA TYR A 28 15.62 11.13 4.46
C TYR A 28 15.54 11.76 5.85
N GLN A 29 15.08 13.00 5.95
CA GLN A 29 14.86 13.67 7.24
C GLN A 29 13.82 12.95 8.11
N PHE A 30 12.78 12.37 7.50
CA PHE A 30 11.81 11.59 8.24
C PHE A 30 12.45 10.31 8.84
N ILE A 31 13.33 9.65 8.10
CA ILE A 31 14.11 8.50 8.61
C ILE A 31 14.98 8.94 9.80
N ASP A 32 15.65 10.10 9.72
CA ASP A 32 16.45 10.63 10.82
C ASP A 32 15.60 10.88 12.07
N ARG A 33 14.40 11.42 11.91
CA ARG A 33 13.44 11.63 13.01
C ARG A 33 12.93 10.32 13.59
N LEU A 34 12.64 9.30 12.77
CA LEU A 34 12.27 7.97 13.24
C LEU A 34 13.39 7.34 14.07
N LYS A 35 14.64 7.45 13.62
CA LYS A 35 15.82 7.01 14.36
C LYS A 35 15.93 7.71 15.70
N ALA A 36 15.83 9.05 15.72
CA ALA A 36 15.87 9.85 16.94
C ALA A 36 14.72 9.51 17.91
N ALA A 37 13.54 9.16 17.37
CA ALA A 37 12.39 8.69 18.13
C ALA A 37 12.50 7.22 18.60
N GLY A 38 13.63 6.54 18.32
CA GLY A 38 13.84 5.14 18.70
C GLY A 38 12.96 4.14 17.98
N GLN A 39 12.34 4.54 16.84
CA GLN A 39 11.54 3.64 16.04
C GLN A 39 12.42 2.63 15.30
N SER A 40 11.83 1.50 14.91
CA SER A 40 12.52 0.44 14.16
C SER A 40 11.89 0.19 12.80
N TYR A 41 10.67 0.66 12.60
CA TYR A 41 9.92 0.40 11.36
C TYR A 41 9.28 1.68 10.84
N TRP A 42 9.26 1.78 9.52
CA TRP A 42 8.43 2.70 8.77
C TRP A 42 7.50 1.88 7.89
N GLN A 43 6.20 1.89 8.19
CA GLN A 43 5.20 1.26 7.35
C GLN A 43 4.68 2.26 6.34
N ILE A 44 4.68 1.85 5.08
CA ILE A 44 4.16 2.61 3.94
C ILE A 44 3.01 1.86 3.28
N LEU A 45 2.31 2.52 2.37
CA LEU A 45 1.28 1.91 1.52
C LEU A 45 1.90 1.43 0.19
N PRO A 46 1.13 0.68 -0.65
CA PRO A 46 1.64 0.18 -1.92
C PRO A 46 2.29 1.27 -2.76
N LEU A 47 3.41 0.94 -3.40
CA LEU A 47 4.22 1.87 -4.19
C LEU A 47 3.88 1.87 -5.68
N GLY A 48 2.84 1.13 -6.10
CA GLY A 48 2.46 1.00 -7.52
C GLY A 48 1.86 2.28 -8.12
N PRO A 49 1.91 2.42 -9.45
CA PRO A 49 1.25 3.53 -10.13
C PRO A 49 -0.26 3.46 -9.96
N THR A 50 -0.87 4.60 -9.63
CA THR A 50 -2.30 4.68 -9.35
C THR A 50 -3.11 5.01 -10.59
N GLY A 51 -4.32 4.44 -10.67
CA GLY A 51 -5.31 4.74 -11.70
C GLY A 51 -6.37 5.74 -11.24
N TYR A 52 -7.55 5.65 -11.84
CA TYR A 52 -8.71 6.45 -11.45
C TYR A 52 -9.08 6.21 -9.98
N GLY A 53 -9.28 7.31 -9.22
CA GLY A 53 -9.58 7.27 -7.79
C GLY A 53 -8.35 7.27 -6.88
N ASP A 54 -7.15 7.34 -7.45
CA ASP A 54 -5.84 7.55 -6.78
C ASP A 54 -5.50 6.53 -5.69
N SER A 55 -6.25 5.43 -5.62
CA SER A 55 -6.03 4.38 -4.64
C SER A 55 -4.73 3.60 -4.92
N PRO A 56 -3.80 3.50 -3.95
CA PRO A 56 -2.60 2.69 -4.11
C PRO A 56 -2.90 1.18 -4.20
N TYR A 57 -4.12 0.75 -3.88
CA TYR A 57 -4.57 -0.64 -3.99
C TYR A 57 -5.17 -0.98 -5.36
N GLN A 58 -5.32 0.01 -6.26
CA GLN A 58 -5.77 -0.17 -7.63
C GLN A 58 -4.66 0.30 -8.59
N SER A 59 -3.68 -0.56 -8.80
CA SER A 59 -2.48 -0.24 -9.56
C SER A 59 -2.54 -0.80 -10.97
N PHE A 60 -1.96 -0.08 -11.94
CA PHE A 60 -1.77 -0.56 -13.31
C PHE A 60 -0.76 -1.71 -13.44
N SER A 61 -0.01 -2.01 -12.38
CA SER A 61 0.91 -3.14 -12.34
C SER A 61 1.26 -3.52 -10.90
N THR A 62 1.38 -4.82 -10.66
CA THR A 62 1.88 -5.39 -9.41
C THR A 62 3.38 -5.12 -9.17
N PHE A 63 4.14 -4.87 -10.24
CA PHE A 63 5.60 -4.76 -10.21
C PHE A 63 6.11 -3.33 -10.36
N ALA A 64 5.37 -2.48 -11.07
CA ALA A 64 5.81 -1.12 -11.37
C ALA A 64 5.72 -0.19 -10.15
N GLY A 65 6.64 0.79 -10.10
CA GLY A 65 6.62 1.86 -9.13
C GLY A 65 5.89 3.10 -9.63
N ASN A 66 5.33 3.89 -8.70
CA ASN A 66 4.60 5.11 -9.00
C ASN A 66 5.55 6.25 -9.40
N PRO A 67 5.49 6.77 -10.62
CA PRO A 67 6.34 7.85 -11.08
C PRO A 67 6.19 9.15 -10.28
N TYR A 68 5.10 9.31 -9.53
CA TYR A 68 4.90 10.47 -8.66
C TYR A 68 5.94 10.54 -7.52
N PHE A 69 6.51 9.40 -7.13
CA PHE A 69 7.50 9.33 -6.06
C PHE A 69 8.93 9.65 -6.51
N ILE A 70 9.17 9.83 -7.81
CA ILE A 70 10.45 10.29 -8.33
C ILE A 70 10.71 11.72 -7.85
N ASP A 71 11.84 11.94 -7.18
CA ASP A 71 12.26 13.26 -6.74
C ASP A 71 12.83 14.09 -7.89
N LEU A 72 12.22 15.24 -8.14
CA LEU A 72 12.62 16.15 -9.21
C LEU A 72 13.90 16.92 -8.88
N GLU A 73 14.22 17.13 -7.59
CA GLU A 73 15.46 17.79 -7.18
C GLU A 73 16.68 16.90 -7.46
N THR A 74 16.53 15.58 -7.32
CA THR A 74 17.54 14.59 -7.74
C THR A 74 17.82 14.70 -9.24
N LEU A 75 16.78 14.75 -10.08
CA LEU A 75 16.93 14.91 -11.53
C LEU A 75 17.54 16.26 -11.92
N THR A 76 17.27 17.30 -11.12
CA THR A 76 17.91 18.63 -11.30
C THR A 76 19.40 18.57 -10.98
N GLY A 77 19.77 17.92 -9.88
CA GLY A 77 21.17 17.72 -9.50
C GLY A 77 21.99 16.94 -10.52
N GLU A 78 21.34 16.09 -11.30
CA GLU A 78 21.92 15.28 -12.39
C GLU A 78 21.90 15.98 -13.75
N GLY A 79 21.37 17.21 -13.83
CA GLY A 79 21.30 18.00 -15.06
C GLY A 79 20.20 17.58 -16.04
N LEU A 80 19.29 16.70 -15.62
CA LEU A 80 18.15 16.27 -16.43
C LEU A 80 16.99 17.26 -16.39
N LEU A 81 16.91 18.08 -15.33
CA LEU A 81 15.91 19.16 -15.18
C LEU A 81 16.59 20.44 -14.72
N THR A 82 15.89 21.55 -14.91
CA THR A 82 16.19 22.83 -14.24
C THR A 82 15.19 23.09 -13.12
N ALA A 83 15.56 23.89 -12.11
CA ALA A 83 14.65 24.28 -11.05
C ALA A 83 13.35 24.93 -11.58
N GLN A 84 13.47 25.76 -12.62
CA GLN A 84 12.32 26.40 -13.26
C GLN A 84 11.36 25.38 -13.92
N GLU A 85 11.88 24.29 -14.48
CA GLU A 85 11.04 23.23 -15.05
C GLU A 85 10.33 22.43 -13.98
N CYS A 86 10.96 22.22 -12.82
CA CYS A 86 10.32 21.55 -11.68
C CYS A 86 9.18 22.39 -11.08
N GLU A 87 9.26 23.71 -11.15
CA GLU A 87 8.24 24.64 -10.65
C GLU A 87 7.07 24.84 -11.63
N TYR A 88 7.20 24.35 -12.86
CA TYR A 88 6.15 24.46 -13.88
C TYR A 88 4.83 23.86 -13.39
N GLY A 89 3.78 24.68 -13.41
CA GLY A 89 2.45 24.27 -12.97
C GLY A 89 2.29 24.07 -11.46
N CYS A 90 3.35 24.24 -10.66
CA CYS A 90 3.29 24.09 -9.21
C CYS A 90 2.73 25.32 -8.49
N GLU A 91 2.29 26.34 -9.18
CA GLU A 91 1.63 27.52 -8.61
C GLU A 91 0.40 27.13 -7.80
N ARG A 92 0.24 27.64 -6.58
CA ARG A 92 -0.90 27.39 -5.67
C ARG A 92 -1.05 25.92 -5.27
N ILE A 93 0.04 25.16 -5.16
CA ILE A 93 0.01 23.83 -4.55
C ILE A 93 -0.34 23.97 -3.06
N ARG A 94 -1.28 23.15 -2.59
CA ARG A 94 -1.58 23.03 -1.16
C ARG A 94 -0.47 22.26 -0.44
N GLU A 95 -0.15 22.68 0.77
CA GLU A 95 0.86 21.99 1.60
C GLU A 95 0.25 20.79 2.34
N ASP A 96 -1.05 20.85 2.65
CA ASP A 96 -1.78 19.90 3.50
C ASP A 96 -2.50 18.81 2.73
N LYS A 97 -2.69 18.96 1.41
CA LYS A 97 -3.41 18.01 0.55
C LYS A 97 -2.80 17.89 -0.84
N ILE A 98 -2.93 16.70 -1.42
CA ILE A 98 -2.56 16.42 -2.80
C ILE A 98 -3.72 16.79 -3.72
N ASP A 99 -3.39 17.48 -4.80
CA ASP A 99 -4.27 17.71 -5.94
C ASP A 99 -3.83 16.76 -7.08
N TYR A 100 -4.39 15.56 -7.10
CA TYR A 100 -3.99 14.52 -8.06
C TYR A 100 -4.27 14.92 -9.50
N GLU A 101 -5.36 15.63 -9.78
CA GLU A 101 -5.66 16.12 -11.14
C GLU A 101 -4.54 17.04 -11.63
N LYS A 102 -4.08 17.94 -10.78
CA LYS A 102 -2.98 18.84 -11.09
C LYS A 102 -1.66 18.10 -11.26
N ILE A 103 -1.34 17.18 -10.30
CA ILE A 103 -0.12 16.36 -10.37
C ILE A 103 -0.09 15.55 -11.67
N TYR A 104 -1.19 14.89 -12.04
CA TYR A 104 -1.28 14.11 -13.26
C TYR A 104 -0.97 14.95 -14.50
N LYS A 105 -1.55 16.17 -14.60
CA LYS A 105 -1.35 17.06 -15.75
C LYS A 105 0.09 17.56 -15.91
N ILE A 106 0.82 17.76 -14.81
CA ILE A 106 2.13 18.42 -14.86
C ILE A 106 3.31 17.45 -14.71
N ARG A 107 3.18 16.41 -13.88
CA ARG A 107 4.31 15.53 -13.52
C ARG A 107 4.88 14.80 -14.73
N PHE A 108 4.04 14.24 -15.57
CA PHE A 108 4.49 13.53 -16.76
C PHE A 108 5.16 14.45 -17.78
N GLN A 109 4.70 15.70 -17.91
CA GLN A 109 5.36 16.68 -18.77
C GLN A 109 6.77 17.04 -18.27
N ILE A 110 6.95 17.13 -16.96
CA ILE A 110 8.27 17.38 -16.35
C ILE A 110 9.19 16.16 -16.58
N LEU A 111 8.69 14.97 -16.31
CA LEU A 111 9.46 13.74 -16.52
C LEU A 111 9.82 13.52 -18.01
N GLU A 112 8.95 13.91 -18.94
CA GLU A 112 9.25 13.87 -20.39
C GLU A 112 10.42 14.80 -20.78
N LYS A 113 10.55 15.95 -20.13
CA LYS A 113 11.72 16.84 -20.32
C LYS A 113 13.00 16.18 -19.79
N ALA A 114 12.92 15.55 -18.61
CA ALA A 114 14.06 14.80 -18.06
C ALA A 114 14.46 13.66 -19.02
N PHE A 115 13.50 12.87 -19.48
CA PHE A 115 13.72 11.80 -20.44
C PHE A 115 14.38 12.27 -21.74
N SER A 116 13.99 13.45 -22.25
CA SER A 116 14.58 14.00 -23.48
C SER A 116 16.08 14.31 -23.38
N ARG A 117 16.62 14.44 -22.14
CA ARG A 117 18.03 14.68 -21.85
C ARG A 117 18.74 13.44 -21.30
N PHE A 118 17.96 12.40 -21.00
CA PHE A 118 18.51 11.16 -20.46
C PHE A 118 19.29 10.40 -21.54
N GLY A 119 20.53 9.99 -21.19
CA GLY A 119 21.35 9.11 -21.97
C GLY A 119 21.42 7.73 -21.34
N GLU A 120 21.14 6.69 -22.10
CA GLU A 120 21.26 5.32 -21.62
C GLU A 120 22.69 5.03 -21.13
N ASN A 121 22.78 4.50 -19.92
CA ASN A 121 24.03 4.06 -19.29
C ASN A 121 23.99 2.57 -18.94
N ASP A 122 25.07 2.03 -18.40
CA ASP A 122 25.16 0.61 -18.06
C ASP A 122 24.20 0.21 -16.93
N GLU A 123 23.96 1.08 -15.94
CA GLU A 123 22.97 0.85 -14.87
C GLU A 123 21.56 0.71 -15.44
N TYR A 124 21.18 1.59 -16.36
CA TYR A 124 19.87 1.53 -17.03
C TYR A 124 19.72 0.21 -17.81
N ARG A 125 20.74 -0.15 -18.60
CA ARG A 125 20.71 -1.41 -19.36
C ARG A 125 20.62 -2.65 -18.45
N ALA A 126 21.35 -2.65 -17.34
CA ALA A 126 21.25 -3.70 -16.34
C ALA A 126 19.85 -3.77 -15.73
N PHE A 127 19.29 -2.62 -15.32
CA PHE A 127 17.93 -2.56 -14.79
C PHE A 127 16.89 -3.11 -15.78
N VAL A 128 16.93 -2.70 -17.04
CA VAL A 128 16.01 -3.20 -18.09
C VAL A 128 16.13 -4.70 -18.26
N SER A 129 17.36 -5.24 -18.31
CA SER A 129 17.61 -6.67 -18.44
C SER A 129 17.11 -7.47 -17.23
N GLU A 130 17.38 -7.01 -16.01
CA GLU A 130 16.96 -7.68 -14.78
C GLU A 130 15.44 -7.70 -14.56
N ASN A 131 14.73 -6.70 -15.09
CA ASN A 131 13.30 -6.52 -14.93
C ASN A 131 12.48 -6.85 -16.18
N GLN A 132 13.12 -7.43 -17.22
CA GLN A 132 12.49 -7.71 -18.50
C GLN A 132 11.16 -8.47 -18.37
N PHE A 133 11.02 -9.38 -17.41
CA PHE A 133 9.87 -10.26 -17.22
C PHE A 133 8.54 -9.55 -16.93
N TRP A 134 8.59 -8.28 -16.51
CA TRP A 134 7.40 -7.44 -16.27
C TRP A 134 7.49 -6.08 -16.97
N LEU A 135 8.71 -5.53 -17.10
CA LEU A 135 8.92 -4.17 -17.58
C LEU A 135 8.53 -4.00 -19.04
N GLU A 136 8.74 -5.02 -19.87
CA GLU A 136 8.35 -5.02 -21.28
C GLU A 136 6.83 -4.92 -21.43
N ASP A 137 6.09 -5.78 -20.72
CA ASP A 137 4.63 -5.80 -20.78
C ASP A 137 4.03 -4.52 -20.18
N TYR A 138 4.54 -4.07 -19.04
CA TYR A 138 4.09 -2.83 -18.40
C TYR A 138 4.31 -1.60 -19.28
N SER A 139 5.51 -1.43 -19.83
CA SER A 139 5.82 -0.25 -20.63
C SER A 139 5.04 -0.21 -21.94
N LEU A 140 4.83 -1.37 -22.58
CA LEU A 140 3.98 -1.51 -23.76
C LEU A 140 2.50 -1.24 -23.42
N TYR A 141 1.98 -1.85 -22.33
CA TYR A 141 0.62 -1.63 -21.85
C TYR A 141 0.33 -0.15 -21.64
N MET A 142 1.18 0.55 -20.90
CA MET A 142 1.01 1.97 -20.63
C MET A 142 1.09 2.83 -21.90
N ALA A 143 2.00 2.53 -22.82
CA ALA A 143 2.12 3.23 -24.08
C ALA A 143 0.88 3.05 -24.96
N ILE A 144 0.31 1.84 -25.03
CA ILE A 144 -0.94 1.57 -25.75
C ILE A 144 -2.11 2.28 -25.06
N LYS A 145 -2.17 2.25 -23.72
CA LYS A 145 -3.21 2.90 -22.93
C LYS A 145 -3.24 4.41 -23.18
N ASP A 146 -2.08 5.07 -23.17
CA ASP A 146 -1.98 6.51 -23.50
C ASP A 146 -2.45 6.82 -24.91
N ARG A 147 -2.03 6.03 -25.90
CA ARG A 147 -2.46 6.17 -27.30
C ARG A 147 -3.99 6.06 -27.43
N ASN A 148 -4.62 5.21 -26.63
CA ASN A 148 -6.06 4.99 -26.61
C ASN A 148 -6.80 5.94 -25.64
N GLY A 149 -6.19 7.04 -25.20
CA GLY A 149 -6.83 8.05 -24.36
C GLY A 149 -7.12 7.59 -22.92
N GLY A 150 -6.39 6.58 -22.42
CA GLY A 150 -6.50 6.10 -21.04
C GLY A 150 -7.64 5.11 -20.79
N VAL A 151 -8.40 4.69 -21.81
CA VAL A 151 -9.47 3.69 -21.64
C VAL A 151 -8.91 2.34 -21.21
N SER A 152 -9.75 1.55 -20.55
CA SER A 152 -9.37 0.21 -20.08
C SER A 152 -9.04 -0.72 -21.25
N TRP A 153 -8.12 -1.66 -21.04
CA TRP A 153 -7.62 -2.54 -22.09
C TRP A 153 -8.71 -3.43 -22.74
N ASN A 154 -9.77 -3.74 -22.03
CA ASN A 154 -10.90 -4.50 -22.59
C ASN A 154 -11.71 -3.71 -23.63
N GLU A 155 -11.53 -2.40 -23.67
CA GLU A 155 -12.12 -1.50 -24.67
C GLU A 155 -11.20 -1.23 -25.89
N TRP A 156 -9.98 -1.79 -25.88
CA TRP A 156 -9.06 -1.66 -27.01
C TRP A 156 -9.54 -2.45 -28.23
N GLU A 157 -9.00 -2.12 -29.39
CA GLU A 157 -9.25 -2.90 -30.61
C GLU A 157 -8.90 -4.38 -30.40
N GLU A 158 -9.72 -5.29 -30.95
CA GLU A 158 -9.59 -6.74 -30.75
C GLU A 158 -8.17 -7.28 -30.95
N PRO A 159 -7.38 -6.88 -32.00
CA PRO A 159 -6.02 -7.39 -32.15
C PRO A 159 -5.07 -7.03 -31.01
N LEU A 160 -5.24 -5.86 -30.38
CA LEU A 160 -4.44 -5.42 -29.25
C LEU A 160 -4.94 -6.03 -27.95
N LYS A 161 -6.25 -6.10 -27.76
CA LYS A 161 -6.91 -6.74 -26.64
C LYS A 161 -6.49 -8.21 -26.53
N ASN A 162 -6.51 -8.93 -27.67
CA ASN A 162 -6.16 -10.35 -27.76
C ASN A 162 -4.65 -10.59 -27.95
N LYS A 163 -3.83 -9.55 -27.93
CA LYS A 163 -2.37 -9.63 -28.08
C LYS A 163 -1.94 -10.36 -29.36
N GLU A 164 -2.63 -10.12 -30.48
CA GLU A 164 -2.22 -10.69 -31.75
C GLU A 164 -0.79 -10.26 -32.13
N SER A 165 0.07 -11.22 -32.46
CA SER A 165 1.50 -10.99 -32.65
C SER A 165 1.83 -9.81 -33.56
N GLN A 166 1.15 -9.68 -34.71
CA GLN A 166 1.40 -8.59 -35.65
C GLN A 166 0.97 -7.22 -35.08
N ALA A 167 -0.15 -7.16 -34.36
CA ALA A 167 -0.63 -5.93 -33.73
C ALA A 167 0.34 -5.45 -32.63
N ILE A 168 0.86 -6.41 -31.83
CA ILE A 168 1.87 -6.14 -30.80
C ILE A 168 3.17 -5.62 -31.42
N GLU A 169 3.69 -6.26 -32.45
CA GLU A 169 4.93 -5.81 -33.12
C GLU A 169 4.75 -4.41 -33.78
N ASN A 170 3.60 -4.15 -34.37
CA ASN A 170 3.29 -2.83 -34.93
C ASN A 170 3.23 -1.77 -33.80
N ALA A 171 2.57 -2.08 -32.67
CA ALA A 171 2.50 -1.18 -31.53
C ALA A 171 3.89 -0.91 -30.91
N LYS A 172 4.75 -1.92 -30.78
CA LYS A 172 6.12 -1.74 -30.31
C LYS A 172 6.94 -0.81 -31.22
N ALA A 173 6.81 -0.97 -32.53
CA ALA A 173 7.52 -0.13 -33.50
C ALA A 173 7.01 1.33 -33.43
N GLU A 174 5.69 1.52 -33.47
CA GLU A 174 5.04 2.84 -33.44
C GLU A 174 5.30 3.58 -32.12
N LEU A 175 5.20 2.90 -30.98
CA LEU A 175 5.25 3.49 -29.64
C LEU A 175 6.62 3.35 -28.96
N SER A 176 7.68 3.08 -29.74
CA SER A 176 9.02 2.81 -29.19
C SER A 176 9.52 3.90 -28.23
N ARG A 177 9.27 5.18 -28.53
CA ARG A 177 9.65 6.31 -27.67
C ARG A 177 8.86 6.32 -26.37
N GLN A 178 7.56 6.07 -26.40
CA GLN A 178 6.67 6.03 -25.23
C GLN A 178 7.04 4.85 -24.33
N ILE A 179 7.33 3.69 -24.92
CA ILE A 179 7.82 2.50 -24.20
C ILE A 179 9.14 2.83 -23.47
N ALA A 180 10.08 3.48 -24.17
CA ALA A 180 11.35 3.89 -23.55
C ALA A 180 11.12 4.94 -22.43
N PHE A 181 10.15 5.82 -22.55
CA PHE A 181 9.79 6.78 -21.51
C PHE A 181 9.26 6.09 -20.24
N TYR A 182 8.40 5.08 -20.37
CA TYR A 182 7.95 4.30 -19.22
C TYR A 182 9.07 3.49 -18.58
N LYS A 183 9.98 2.91 -19.37
CA LYS A 183 11.19 2.24 -18.85
C LYS A 183 12.10 3.19 -18.07
N PHE A 184 12.29 4.42 -18.57
CA PHE A 184 13.03 5.46 -17.88
C PHE A 184 12.40 5.82 -16.53
N GLN A 185 11.08 6.02 -16.47
CA GLN A 185 10.38 6.30 -15.22
C GLN A 185 10.60 5.19 -14.19
N GLN A 186 10.51 3.93 -14.61
CA GLN A 186 10.71 2.79 -13.72
C GLN A 186 12.16 2.67 -13.24
N TYR A 187 13.12 2.98 -14.09
CA TYR A 187 14.52 3.04 -13.72
C TYR A 187 14.79 4.13 -12.66
N GLU A 188 14.26 5.33 -12.86
CA GLU A 188 14.42 6.43 -11.90
C GLU A 188 13.75 6.13 -10.56
N PHE A 189 12.55 5.55 -10.60
CA PHE A 189 11.88 5.08 -9.39
C PHE A 189 12.74 4.05 -8.63
N ASP A 190 13.17 2.98 -9.30
CA ASP A 190 13.95 1.89 -8.68
C ASP A 190 15.24 2.39 -8.06
N ARG A 191 15.98 3.22 -8.80
CA ARG A 191 17.25 3.79 -8.37
C ARG A 191 17.11 4.66 -7.13
N GLN A 192 16.15 5.57 -7.13
CA GLN A 192 15.91 6.48 -6.02
C GLN A 192 15.34 5.74 -4.81
N TRP A 193 14.42 4.79 -5.02
CA TRP A 193 13.89 3.96 -3.95
C TRP A 193 14.97 3.11 -3.28
N LYS A 194 15.82 2.45 -4.04
CA LYS A 194 16.94 1.66 -3.50
C LYS A 194 17.85 2.51 -2.61
N ARG A 195 18.17 3.74 -3.03
CA ARG A 195 18.97 4.68 -2.21
C ARG A 195 18.26 5.03 -0.90
N LEU A 196 16.99 5.39 -0.95
CA LEU A 196 16.22 5.74 0.25
C LEU A 196 16.09 4.55 1.20
N ARG A 197 15.77 3.36 0.69
CA ARG A 197 15.66 2.14 1.50
C ARG A 197 17.00 1.77 2.14
N SER A 198 18.10 1.83 1.40
CA SER A 198 19.43 1.58 1.95
C SER A 198 19.75 2.53 3.08
N TYR A 199 19.46 3.84 2.91
CA TYR A 199 19.64 4.82 3.95
C TYR A 199 18.78 4.51 5.21
N ALA A 200 17.52 4.10 5.03
CA ALA A 200 16.67 3.66 6.14
C ALA A 200 17.29 2.50 6.90
N ASN A 201 17.73 1.45 6.18
CA ASN A 201 18.33 0.26 6.78
C ASN A 201 19.65 0.58 7.51
N GLU A 202 20.52 1.40 6.92
CA GLU A 202 21.77 1.87 7.55
C GLU A 202 21.51 2.65 8.85
N ASN A 203 20.35 3.31 8.96
CA ASN A 203 19.90 4.00 10.15
C ASN A 203 19.06 3.12 11.10
N GLY A 204 18.99 1.81 10.86
CA GLY A 204 18.28 0.85 11.70
C GLY A 204 16.75 0.86 11.53
N ILE A 205 16.24 1.52 10.49
CA ILE A 205 14.82 1.57 10.14
C ILE A 205 14.55 0.56 9.02
N GLU A 206 13.66 -0.39 9.29
CA GLU A 206 13.18 -1.36 8.31
C GLU A 206 11.85 -0.88 7.71
N ILE A 207 11.69 -1.09 6.40
CA ILE A 207 10.47 -0.69 5.68
C ILE A 207 9.46 -1.84 5.70
N ILE A 208 8.24 -1.55 6.19
CA ILE A 208 7.09 -2.43 6.02
C ILE A 208 6.32 -1.94 4.81
N GLY A 209 6.31 -2.74 3.74
CA GLY A 209 5.48 -2.49 2.57
C GLY A 209 4.11 -3.12 2.72
N ASP A 210 3.22 -2.76 1.79
CA ASP A 210 1.85 -3.24 1.75
C ASP A 210 1.51 -3.72 0.33
N ILE A 211 0.82 -4.84 0.22
CA ILE A 211 0.35 -5.35 -1.07
C ILE A 211 -1.09 -5.82 -0.98
N PRO A 212 -1.95 -5.42 -1.92
CA PRO A 212 -3.28 -6.00 -2.00
C PRO A 212 -3.18 -7.46 -2.48
N ILE A 213 -4.06 -8.34 -1.99
CA ILE A 213 -4.14 -9.70 -2.51
C ILE A 213 -4.46 -9.68 -4.01
N TYR A 214 -5.45 -8.89 -4.42
CA TYR A 214 -5.89 -8.81 -5.82
C TYR A 214 -5.13 -7.74 -6.61
N VAL A 215 -5.24 -7.84 -7.94
CA VAL A 215 -4.76 -6.83 -8.88
C VAL A 215 -5.94 -6.07 -9.47
N ALA A 216 -5.70 -4.87 -10.01
CA ALA A 216 -6.74 -4.15 -10.74
C ALA A 216 -7.08 -4.86 -12.06
N PHE A 217 -8.36 -4.80 -12.47
CA PHE A 217 -8.76 -5.32 -13.78
C PHE A 217 -8.04 -4.58 -14.91
N ASP A 218 -8.01 -3.26 -14.83
CA ASP A 218 -7.30 -2.43 -15.80
C ASP A 218 -5.82 -2.32 -15.42
N SER A 219 -5.07 -3.38 -15.71
CA SER A 219 -3.64 -3.51 -15.38
C SER A 219 -2.86 -4.28 -16.44
N ALA A 220 -1.55 -4.06 -16.46
CA ALA A 220 -0.63 -4.83 -17.29
C ALA A 220 -0.68 -6.33 -16.92
N ASP A 221 -0.89 -6.65 -15.64
CA ASP A 221 -0.93 -8.04 -15.17
C ASP A 221 -2.08 -8.83 -15.81
N THR A 222 -3.28 -8.26 -15.85
CA THR A 222 -4.48 -8.92 -16.42
C THR A 222 -4.45 -8.97 -17.95
N TRP A 223 -3.91 -7.91 -18.57
CA TRP A 223 -3.77 -7.86 -20.03
C TRP A 223 -2.67 -8.81 -20.52
N SER A 224 -1.53 -8.86 -19.83
CA SER A 224 -0.39 -9.66 -20.28
C SER A 224 -0.58 -11.16 -20.09
N ALA A 225 -1.27 -11.57 -19.03
CA ALA A 225 -1.47 -12.97 -18.66
C ALA A 225 -2.90 -13.24 -18.14
N PRO A 226 -3.92 -13.09 -19.01
CA PRO A 226 -5.32 -13.25 -18.62
C PRO A 226 -5.67 -14.66 -18.11
N GLU A 227 -4.89 -15.67 -18.51
CA GLU A 227 -5.03 -17.07 -18.06
C GLU A 227 -4.81 -17.26 -16.53
N MET A 228 -4.23 -16.30 -15.88
CA MET A 228 -4.06 -16.30 -14.41
C MET A 228 -5.37 -15.98 -13.67
N PHE A 229 -6.39 -15.52 -14.38
CA PHE A 229 -7.62 -14.99 -13.81
C PHE A 229 -8.83 -15.74 -14.32
N ARG A 230 -9.93 -15.66 -13.58
CA ARG A 230 -11.22 -16.26 -13.94
C ARG A 230 -11.95 -15.37 -14.97
N PHE A 231 -11.51 -15.44 -16.21
CA PHE A 231 -12.12 -14.75 -17.34
C PHE A 231 -12.93 -15.71 -18.21
N ASN A 232 -13.95 -15.19 -18.92
CA ASN A 232 -14.64 -15.87 -19.97
C ASN A 232 -13.89 -15.71 -21.32
N ASP A 233 -14.40 -16.34 -22.40
CA ASP A 233 -13.77 -16.29 -23.73
C ASP A 233 -13.72 -14.85 -24.34
N ALA A 234 -14.52 -13.91 -23.80
CA ALA A 234 -14.49 -12.51 -24.19
C ALA A 234 -13.51 -11.67 -23.35
N LEU A 235 -12.70 -12.33 -22.49
CA LEU A 235 -11.78 -11.70 -21.55
C LEU A 235 -12.47 -10.78 -20.54
N GLU A 236 -13.72 -11.09 -20.16
CA GLU A 236 -14.44 -10.43 -19.07
C GLU A 236 -14.36 -11.28 -17.81
N PRO A 237 -14.29 -10.68 -16.62
CA PRO A 237 -14.36 -11.45 -15.38
C PRO A 237 -15.64 -12.29 -15.31
N ILE A 238 -15.54 -13.55 -14.86
CA ILE A 238 -16.71 -14.37 -14.53
C ILE A 238 -17.30 -13.88 -13.21
N ASP A 239 -16.43 -13.70 -12.23
CA ASP A 239 -16.72 -13.19 -10.91
C ASP A 239 -15.65 -12.15 -10.54
N VAL A 240 -15.96 -11.23 -9.64
CA VAL A 240 -15.05 -10.24 -9.10
C VAL A 240 -14.98 -10.32 -7.58
N ALA A 241 -13.91 -9.77 -7.00
CA ALA A 241 -13.69 -9.75 -5.58
C ALA A 241 -14.63 -8.77 -4.87
N GLY A 242 -15.00 -9.13 -3.66
CA GLY A 242 -15.78 -8.31 -2.76
C GLY A 242 -15.79 -8.85 -1.33
N CYS A 243 -16.64 -8.28 -0.52
CA CYS A 243 -16.92 -8.71 0.85
C CYS A 243 -18.44 -8.78 1.07
N PRO A 244 -18.97 -9.80 1.76
CA PRO A 244 -20.41 -9.91 1.96
C PRO A 244 -20.98 -8.77 2.80
N PRO A 245 -22.31 -8.58 2.79
CA PRO A 245 -22.99 -7.71 3.74
C PRO A 245 -22.63 -8.03 5.20
N ASP A 246 -22.36 -6.99 5.98
CA ASP A 246 -22.02 -7.08 7.39
C ASP A 246 -22.64 -5.94 8.21
N GLY A 247 -22.23 -5.79 9.48
CA GLY A 247 -22.68 -4.72 10.35
C GLY A 247 -22.24 -3.31 9.93
N PHE A 248 -21.26 -3.19 9.02
CA PHE A 248 -20.72 -1.92 8.52
C PHE A 248 -21.29 -1.57 7.14
N SER A 249 -21.63 -2.57 6.31
CA SER A 249 -22.18 -2.38 4.98
C SER A 249 -23.34 -3.34 4.70
N GLN A 250 -24.56 -2.82 4.60
CA GLN A 250 -25.76 -3.61 4.30
C GLN A 250 -25.74 -4.26 2.91
N THR A 251 -24.97 -3.72 1.98
CA THR A 251 -24.83 -4.22 0.60
C THR A 251 -23.51 -4.94 0.36
N GLY A 252 -22.69 -5.07 1.41
CA GLY A 252 -21.32 -5.54 1.30
C GLY A 252 -20.41 -4.55 0.59
N GLN A 253 -19.21 -4.99 0.25
CA GLN A 253 -18.24 -4.20 -0.51
C GLN A 253 -17.96 -4.89 -1.84
N LEU A 254 -18.18 -4.20 -2.95
CA LEU A 254 -17.83 -4.65 -4.29
C LEU A 254 -16.52 -3.98 -4.71
N TRP A 255 -15.43 -4.74 -4.71
CA TRP A 255 -14.10 -4.20 -5.04
C TRP A 255 -13.81 -4.22 -6.54
N GLY A 256 -14.44 -5.15 -7.28
CA GLY A 256 -14.35 -5.21 -8.75
C GLY A 256 -13.06 -5.81 -9.29
N ASN A 257 -12.13 -6.22 -8.44
CA ASN A 257 -10.88 -6.88 -8.87
C ASN A 257 -11.18 -8.28 -9.44
N PRO A 258 -10.52 -8.71 -10.53
CA PRO A 258 -10.66 -10.06 -11.03
C PRO A 258 -10.12 -11.09 -10.03
N LEU A 259 -10.74 -12.26 -10.01
CA LEU A 259 -10.36 -13.36 -9.15
C LEU A 259 -9.33 -14.26 -9.85
N TYR A 260 -8.40 -14.81 -9.07
CA TYR A 260 -7.40 -15.74 -9.61
C TYR A 260 -8.01 -17.08 -10.01
N ASP A 261 -7.49 -17.68 -11.07
CA ASP A 261 -7.64 -19.10 -11.36
C ASP A 261 -6.59 -19.88 -10.55
N TRP A 262 -6.99 -20.30 -9.34
CA TRP A 262 -6.07 -20.99 -8.44
C TRP A 262 -5.64 -22.38 -8.96
N GLU A 263 -6.43 -23.02 -9.83
CA GLU A 263 -6.04 -24.26 -10.48
C GLU A 263 -4.91 -24.03 -11.49
N TYR A 264 -4.99 -22.94 -12.26
CA TYR A 264 -3.91 -22.53 -13.14
C TYR A 264 -2.64 -22.19 -12.34
N HIS A 265 -2.75 -21.40 -11.28
CA HIS A 265 -1.61 -21.07 -10.43
C HIS A 265 -0.97 -22.30 -9.80
N LYS A 266 -1.75 -23.24 -9.32
CA LYS A 266 -1.27 -24.52 -8.78
C LYS A 266 -0.55 -25.34 -9.86
N LYS A 267 -1.13 -25.47 -11.05
CA LYS A 267 -0.56 -26.18 -12.19
C LYS A 267 0.78 -25.59 -12.64
N THR A 268 0.97 -24.29 -12.55
CA THR A 268 2.21 -23.58 -12.86
C THR A 268 3.17 -23.48 -11.68
N GLY A 269 2.89 -24.17 -10.57
CA GLY A 269 3.71 -24.16 -9.36
C GLY A 269 3.77 -22.80 -8.66
N TYR A 270 2.72 -21.98 -8.81
CA TYR A 270 2.61 -20.63 -8.26
C TYR A 270 3.71 -19.67 -8.74
N ASP A 271 4.26 -19.86 -9.94
CA ASP A 271 5.42 -19.10 -10.46
C ASP A 271 5.20 -17.58 -10.39
N TRP A 272 4.03 -17.08 -10.77
CA TRP A 272 3.72 -15.66 -10.69
C TRP A 272 3.73 -15.13 -9.24
N TRP A 273 3.18 -15.89 -8.27
CA TRP A 273 3.20 -15.52 -6.86
C TRP A 273 4.59 -15.54 -6.26
N ILE A 274 5.45 -16.47 -6.71
CA ILE A 274 6.87 -16.52 -6.34
C ILE A 274 7.55 -15.24 -6.82
N ARG A 275 7.43 -14.89 -8.10
CA ARG A 275 8.02 -13.66 -8.68
C ARG A 275 7.49 -12.39 -8.00
N ARG A 276 6.18 -12.31 -7.76
CA ARG A 276 5.56 -11.20 -7.05
C ARG A 276 6.15 -11.04 -5.66
N THR A 277 6.24 -12.13 -4.91
CA THR A 277 6.78 -12.12 -3.55
C THR A 277 8.27 -11.75 -3.54
N GLU A 278 9.07 -12.32 -4.44
CA GLU A 278 10.48 -11.94 -4.58
C GLU A 278 10.64 -10.46 -4.87
N HIS A 279 9.86 -9.93 -5.80
CA HIS A 279 9.89 -8.51 -6.13
C HIS A 279 9.50 -7.63 -4.94
N CYS A 280 8.48 -7.99 -4.17
CA CYS A 280 8.11 -7.28 -2.95
C CYS A 280 9.28 -7.22 -1.95
N PHE A 281 10.04 -8.30 -1.77
CA PHE A 281 11.19 -8.32 -0.86
C PHE A 281 12.46 -7.66 -1.45
N ARG A 282 12.47 -7.29 -2.73
CA ARG A 282 13.43 -6.30 -3.27
C ARG A 282 13.07 -4.87 -2.87
N LEU A 283 11.77 -4.58 -2.72
CA LEU A 283 11.28 -3.26 -2.33
C LEU A 283 11.22 -3.07 -0.81
N TYR A 284 10.87 -4.09 -0.05
CA TYR A 284 10.54 -4.00 1.38
C TYR A 284 11.33 -5.00 2.24
N ASP A 285 11.40 -4.72 3.54
CA ASP A 285 12.03 -5.61 4.53
C ASP A 285 11.01 -6.54 5.20
N VAL A 286 9.78 -6.08 5.30
CA VAL A 286 8.60 -6.80 5.77
C VAL A 286 7.44 -6.47 4.82
N VAL A 287 6.55 -7.42 4.55
CA VAL A 287 5.39 -7.19 3.68
C VAL A 287 4.10 -7.46 4.46
N ARG A 288 3.21 -6.46 4.52
CA ARG A 288 1.82 -6.68 4.92
C ARG A 288 1.04 -7.15 3.70
N ILE A 289 0.35 -8.27 3.83
CA ILE A 289 -0.58 -8.73 2.81
C ILE A 289 -1.98 -8.34 3.23
N ASP A 290 -2.59 -7.46 2.43
CA ASP A 290 -3.95 -7.01 2.60
C ASP A 290 -4.94 -8.11 2.27
N HIS A 291 -6.03 -8.22 3.04
CA HIS A 291 -7.07 -9.24 2.91
C HIS A 291 -6.55 -10.68 2.91
N PHE A 292 -5.69 -11.03 3.88
CA PHE A 292 -5.09 -12.37 3.99
C PHE A 292 -6.11 -13.51 4.03
N ARG A 293 -7.32 -13.25 4.54
CA ARG A 293 -8.44 -14.19 4.53
C ARG A 293 -8.72 -14.77 3.14
N GLY A 294 -8.53 -13.99 2.07
CA GLY A 294 -8.77 -14.41 0.69
C GLY A 294 -7.95 -15.60 0.21
N PHE A 295 -6.89 -15.97 0.93
CA PHE A 295 -6.14 -17.20 0.66
C PHE A 295 -6.77 -18.45 1.27
N ASP A 296 -7.63 -18.32 2.27
CA ASP A 296 -8.45 -19.43 2.80
C ASP A 296 -9.72 -19.58 2.00
N GLU A 297 -10.56 -18.55 2.06
CA GLU A 297 -11.77 -18.41 1.27
C GLU A 297 -11.92 -16.97 0.78
N TYR A 298 -12.24 -16.78 -0.48
CA TYR A 298 -12.52 -15.49 -1.08
C TYR A 298 -13.98 -15.36 -1.48
N TYR A 299 -14.50 -14.13 -1.40
CA TYR A 299 -15.90 -13.86 -1.73
C TYR A 299 -16.02 -13.43 -3.19
N ALA A 300 -16.65 -14.30 -4.00
CA ALA A 300 -16.83 -14.14 -5.43
C ALA A 300 -18.21 -13.56 -5.73
N VAL A 301 -18.25 -12.38 -6.34
CA VAL A 301 -19.47 -11.67 -6.75
C VAL A 301 -19.58 -11.77 -8.26
N PRO A 302 -20.74 -12.23 -8.84
CA PRO A 302 -20.91 -12.30 -10.29
C PRO A 302 -20.61 -10.96 -10.96
N TYR A 303 -19.84 -10.97 -12.06
CA TYR A 303 -19.50 -9.76 -12.80
C TYR A 303 -20.77 -9.06 -13.31
N GLY A 304 -20.80 -7.73 -13.21
CA GLY A 304 -21.97 -6.92 -13.57
C GLY A 304 -22.98 -6.64 -12.44
N GLU A 305 -22.84 -7.31 -11.28
CA GLU A 305 -23.62 -6.95 -10.09
C GLU A 305 -23.24 -5.57 -9.58
N LYS A 306 -24.21 -4.86 -9.00
CA LYS A 306 -24.02 -3.51 -8.46
C LYS A 306 -23.66 -3.49 -6.98
N THR A 307 -23.83 -4.63 -6.32
CA THR A 307 -23.59 -4.82 -4.87
C THR A 307 -23.00 -6.20 -4.63
N ALA A 308 -22.46 -6.44 -3.44
CA ALA A 308 -21.89 -7.73 -3.08
C ALA A 308 -22.91 -8.70 -2.45
N VAL A 309 -24.22 -8.41 -2.51
CA VAL A 309 -25.28 -9.23 -1.87
C VAL A 309 -25.35 -10.65 -2.43
N HIS A 310 -25.14 -10.83 -3.73
CA HIS A 310 -25.30 -12.12 -4.42
C HIS A 310 -23.99 -12.90 -4.62
N GLY A 311 -22.96 -12.57 -3.83
CA GLY A 311 -21.71 -13.31 -3.87
C GLY A 311 -21.75 -14.66 -3.14
N LYS A 312 -20.69 -15.43 -3.30
CA LYS A 312 -20.48 -16.72 -2.64
C LYS A 312 -19.03 -16.90 -2.21
N TRP A 313 -18.83 -17.63 -1.12
CA TRP A 313 -17.50 -18.03 -0.69
C TRP A 313 -16.95 -19.15 -1.58
N MET A 314 -15.70 -19.00 -1.98
CA MET A 314 -14.94 -19.93 -2.81
C MET A 314 -13.62 -20.27 -2.12
N PRO A 315 -13.14 -21.53 -2.20
CA PRO A 315 -11.89 -21.93 -1.58
C PRO A 315 -10.69 -21.24 -2.26
N GLY A 316 -9.78 -20.71 -1.43
CA GLY A 316 -8.48 -20.22 -1.86
C GLY A 316 -7.39 -21.31 -1.89
N PRO A 317 -6.12 -20.96 -2.16
CA PRO A 317 -5.01 -21.91 -2.24
C PRO A 317 -4.55 -22.42 -0.87
N GLY A 318 -5.01 -21.81 0.21
CA GLY A 318 -4.67 -22.19 1.58
C GLY A 318 -3.17 -22.14 1.88
N ILE A 319 -2.74 -23.03 2.77
CA ILE A 319 -1.35 -23.11 3.22
C ILE A 319 -0.39 -23.62 2.12
N GLU A 320 -0.89 -24.26 1.08
CA GLU A 320 -0.07 -24.81 -0.01
C GLU A 320 0.76 -23.72 -0.69
N LEU A 321 0.14 -22.57 -0.98
CA LEU A 321 0.85 -21.42 -1.55
C LEU A 321 2.02 -20.98 -0.66
N PHE A 322 1.79 -20.80 0.62
CA PHE A 322 2.83 -20.28 1.54
C PHE A 322 3.95 -21.28 1.78
N ARG A 323 3.65 -22.59 1.78
CA ARG A 323 4.68 -23.64 1.83
C ARG A 323 5.53 -23.65 0.55
N THR A 324 4.90 -23.48 -0.61
CA THR A 324 5.62 -23.36 -1.88
C THR A 324 6.50 -22.12 -1.92
N LEU A 325 6.00 -20.98 -1.45
CA LEU A 325 6.81 -19.75 -1.32
C LEU A 325 8.01 -19.98 -0.39
N GLU A 326 7.79 -20.55 0.81
CA GLU A 326 8.88 -20.81 1.76
C GLU A 326 9.94 -21.79 1.18
N GLU A 327 9.50 -22.82 0.45
CA GLU A 327 10.39 -23.75 -0.21
C GLU A 327 11.25 -23.09 -1.30
N LYS A 328 10.66 -22.22 -2.12
CA LYS A 328 11.32 -21.62 -3.30
C LYS A 328 12.20 -20.43 -2.96
N ILE A 329 11.74 -19.55 -2.07
CA ILE A 329 12.40 -18.27 -1.80
C ILE A 329 12.80 -18.09 -0.32
N GLY A 330 12.67 -19.15 0.49
CA GLY A 330 12.95 -19.12 1.91
C GLY A 330 11.90 -18.36 2.73
N ARG A 331 11.97 -18.51 4.05
CA ARG A 331 11.03 -17.87 4.95
C ARG A 331 11.12 -16.35 4.88
N LYS A 332 9.99 -15.71 4.60
CA LYS A 332 9.85 -14.25 4.50
C LYS A 332 9.10 -13.67 5.70
N ARG A 333 9.36 -12.41 6.01
CA ARG A 333 8.65 -11.69 7.08
C ARG A 333 7.39 -11.07 6.51
N ILE A 334 6.26 -11.72 6.76
CA ILE A 334 4.94 -11.33 6.29
C ILE A 334 4.07 -10.98 7.51
N ILE A 335 3.27 -9.93 7.40
CA ILE A 335 2.17 -9.57 8.31
C ILE A 335 0.89 -9.91 7.57
N ALA A 336 0.02 -10.70 8.19
CA ALA A 336 -1.27 -11.05 7.62
C ALA A 336 -2.34 -10.05 8.11
N GLU A 337 -3.02 -9.37 7.18
CA GLU A 337 -4.21 -8.61 7.54
C GLU A 337 -5.37 -9.59 7.70
N ASP A 338 -5.72 -9.86 8.97
CA ASP A 338 -6.74 -10.79 9.41
C ASP A 338 -7.90 -10.05 10.12
N LEU A 339 -8.22 -8.86 9.67
CA LEU A 339 -9.30 -8.06 10.26
C LEU A 339 -10.68 -8.57 9.83
N GLY A 340 -11.69 -8.24 10.63
CA GLY A 340 -13.08 -8.63 10.41
C GLY A 340 -13.45 -10.00 10.97
N PHE A 341 -14.46 -10.65 10.37
CA PHE A 341 -14.96 -11.94 10.84
C PHE A 341 -14.03 -13.09 10.43
N LEU A 342 -13.47 -13.80 11.41
CA LEU A 342 -12.55 -14.90 11.19
C LEU A 342 -13.26 -16.25 11.39
N THR A 343 -13.21 -17.10 10.37
CA THR A 343 -13.62 -18.50 10.48
C THR A 343 -12.54 -19.35 11.16
N PRO A 344 -12.86 -20.52 11.72
CA PRO A 344 -11.85 -21.43 12.26
C PRO A 344 -10.76 -21.81 11.24
N SER A 345 -11.09 -21.90 9.95
CA SER A 345 -10.14 -22.21 8.87
C SER A 345 -9.13 -21.08 8.64
N VAL A 346 -9.57 -19.81 8.64
CA VAL A 346 -8.68 -18.64 8.56
C VAL A 346 -7.72 -18.59 9.76
N ILE A 347 -8.23 -18.84 10.97
CA ILE A 347 -7.41 -18.91 12.19
C ILE A 347 -6.37 -20.02 12.08
N GLN A 348 -6.76 -21.18 11.55
CA GLN A 348 -5.85 -22.31 11.33
C GLN A 348 -4.79 -21.96 10.28
N LEU A 349 -5.17 -21.33 9.15
CA LEU A 349 -4.23 -20.87 8.12
C LEU A 349 -3.20 -19.89 8.70
N LEU A 350 -3.65 -18.90 9.48
CA LEU A 350 -2.76 -17.95 10.15
C LEU A 350 -1.79 -18.65 11.10
N LYS A 351 -2.28 -19.62 11.88
CA LYS A 351 -1.46 -20.40 12.79
C LYS A 351 -0.42 -21.25 12.05
N GLU A 352 -0.81 -21.92 10.97
CA GLU A 352 0.09 -22.77 10.16
C GLU A 352 1.15 -21.95 9.42
N SER A 353 0.80 -20.77 8.89
CA SER A 353 1.76 -19.87 8.26
C SER A 353 2.76 -19.28 9.26
N GLY A 354 2.37 -19.17 10.53
CA GLY A 354 3.16 -18.53 11.60
C GLY A 354 3.30 -17.02 11.43
N PHE A 355 2.52 -16.41 10.54
CA PHE A 355 2.52 -14.97 10.34
C PHE A 355 1.83 -14.25 11.51
N PRO A 356 2.30 -13.08 11.95
CA PRO A 356 1.57 -12.24 12.88
C PRO A 356 0.31 -11.68 12.20
N GLY A 357 -0.83 -11.80 12.87
CA GLY A 357 -2.05 -11.09 12.53
C GLY A 357 -2.07 -9.66 13.07
N MET A 358 -3.10 -8.91 12.73
CA MET A 358 -3.25 -7.50 13.11
C MET A 358 -4.26 -7.32 14.25
N LYS A 359 -4.01 -6.32 15.08
CA LYS A 359 -4.92 -5.86 16.14
C LYS A 359 -5.09 -4.35 16.04
N VAL A 360 -6.33 -3.88 15.93
CA VAL A 360 -6.66 -2.46 15.77
C VAL A 360 -7.45 -1.98 16.99
N LEU A 361 -6.89 -1.06 17.76
CA LEU A 361 -7.51 -0.59 19.02
C LEU A 361 -8.86 0.06 18.82
N GLN A 362 -9.08 0.77 17.71
CA GLN A 362 -10.39 1.38 17.43
C GLN A 362 -11.52 0.36 17.30
N PHE A 363 -11.24 -0.91 17.05
CA PHE A 363 -12.22 -1.99 17.02
C PHE A 363 -12.44 -2.66 18.39
N ALA A 364 -11.61 -2.35 19.39
CA ALA A 364 -11.61 -3.04 20.67
C ALA A 364 -12.84 -2.79 21.55
N PHE A 365 -13.51 -1.64 21.38
CA PHE A 365 -14.43 -1.13 22.38
C PHE A 365 -15.90 -1.31 22.01
N ASP A 366 -16.25 -2.27 21.16
CA ASP A 366 -17.65 -2.66 20.96
C ASP A 366 -18.09 -3.53 22.14
N SER A 367 -18.97 -2.97 22.97
CA SER A 367 -19.44 -3.65 24.18
C SER A 367 -20.54 -4.70 23.95
N ARG A 368 -20.95 -4.90 22.69
CA ARG A 368 -22.02 -5.84 22.31
C ARG A 368 -21.53 -7.28 22.18
N GLU A 369 -20.23 -7.49 22.06
CA GLU A 369 -19.62 -8.79 21.88
C GLU A 369 -18.22 -8.89 22.53
N ASP A 370 -17.76 -10.10 22.76
CA ASP A 370 -16.39 -10.35 23.22
C ASP A 370 -15.39 -9.95 22.13
N SER A 371 -14.52 -8.99 22.43
CA SER A 371 -13.57 -8.45 21.46
C SER A 371 -12.18 -9.06 21.64
N ASN A 372 -11.67 -9.71 20.60
CA ASN A 372 -10.27 -10.17 20.55
C ASN A 372 -9.29 -9.02 20.20
N TYR A 373 -9.78 -7.79 20.07
CA TYR A 373 -8.98 -6.57 19.88
C TYR A 373 -8.65 -5.86 21.19
N LEU A 374 -9.14 -6.34 22.35
CA LEU A 374 -8.78 -5.79 23.64
C LEU A 374 -7.34 -6.17 24.00
N PRO A 375 -6.49 -5.23 24.45
CA PRO A 375 -5.05 -5.47 24.66
C PRO A 375 -4.69 -6.64 25.58
N HIS A 376 -5.51 -6.96 26.57
CA HIS A 376 -5.27 -8.09 27.47
C HIS A 376 -5.43 -9.47 26.82
N THR A 377 -6.06 -9.53 25.62
CA THR A 377 -6.25 -10.77 24.85
C THR A 377 -5.12 -11.06 23.86
N TYR A 378 -4.18 -10.11 23.69
CA TYR A 378 -3.16 -10.23 22.65
C TYR A 378 -2.15 -11.34 22.95
N THR A 379 -1.81 -12.09 21.90
CA THR A 379 -0.62 -12.92 21.87
C THR A 379 0.61 -12.10 21.46
N ARG A 380 1.81 -12.63 21.70
CA ARG A 380 3.05 -11.94 21.28
C ARG A 380 3.16 -11.81 19.75
N ASN A 381 2.82 -12.89 19.03
CA ASN A 381 2.91 -12.93 17.58
C ASN A 381 1.76 -12.17 16.91
N CYS A 382 1.67 -10.88 17.16
CA CYS A 382 0.74 -9.98 16.45
C CYS A 382 1.33 -8.57 16.31
N VAL A 383 0.71 -7.78 15.45
CA VAL A 383 1.00 -6.36 15.25
C VAL A 383 -0.19 -5.55 15.74
N VAL A 384 0.04 -4.64 16.69
CA VAL A 384 -1.01 -3.75 17.19
C VAL A 384 -0.91 -2.38 16.52
N TYR A 385 -2.06 -1.82 16.17
CA TYR A 385 -2.25 -0.47 15.63
C TYR A 385 -3.22 0.30 16.52
N THR A 386 -3.06 1.63 16.62
CA THR A 386 -4.12 2.49 17.14
C THR A 386 -5.28 2.57 16.16
N GLY A 387 -4.98 2.74 14.89
CA GLY A 387 -5.80 2.64 13.71
C GLY A 387 -4.92 2.37 12.49
N THR A 388 -5.50 2.00 11.35
CA THR A 388 -4.82 1.83 10.06
C THR A 388 -5.08 3.05 9.17
N HIS A 389 -4.62 3.01 7.91
CA HIS A 389 -4.92 4.03 6.90
C HIS A 389 -6.42 4.08 6.51
N ASP A 390 -7.20 3.01 6.79
CA ASP A 390 -8.64 2.93 6.53
C ASP A 390 -9.49 3.47 7.69
N ASN A 391 -8.89 3.56 8.87
CA ASN A 391 -9.56 4.11 10.05
C ASN A 391 -9.49 5.64 10.05
N ASP A 392 -10.37 6.25 10.81
CA ASP A 392 -10.20 7.65 11.19
C ASP A 392 -9.00 7.79 12.14
N THR A 393 -8.48 9.00 12.33
CA THR A 393 -7.53 9.26 13.40
C THR A 393 -8.17 8.94 14.76
N THR A 394 -7.37 8.67 15.78
CA THR A 394 -7.91 8.39 17.13
C THR A 394 -8.76 9.56 17.66
N LYS A 395 -8.40 10.80 17.34
CA LYS A 395 -9.18 11.98 17.67
C LYS A 395 -10.50 12.02 16.88
N GLY A 396 -10.49 11.71 15.59
CA GLY A 396 -11.70 11.58 14.77
C GLY A 396 -12.62 10.44 15.23
N TRP A 397 -12.06 9.30 15.63
CA TRP A 397 -12.79 8.20 16.23
C TRP A 397 -13.56 8.64 17.49
N TYR A 398 -12.98 9.50 18.34
CA TYR A 398 -13.66 10.02 19.51
C TYR A 398 -14.99 10.70 19.19
N HIS A 399 -15.05 11.43 18.07
CA HIS A 399 -16.26 12.14 17.66
C HIS A 399 -17.31 11.23 17.01
N THR A 400 -16.86 10.20 16.30
CA THR A 400 -17.74 9.31 15.50
C THR A 400 -18.19 8.06 16.25
N ALA A 401 -17.42 7.60 17.24
CA ALA A 401 -17.74 6.41 18.02
C ALA A 401 -19.05 6.57 18.82
N ALA A 402 -19.82 5.48 18.91
CA ALA A 402 -21.06 5.45 19.70
C ALA A 402 -20.79 5.78 21.18
N GLY A 403 -21.78 6.35 21.87
CA GLY A 403 -21.66 6.69 23.29
C GLY A 403 -21.32 5.48 24.17
N SER A 404 -21.88 4.31 23.89
CA SER A 404 -21.56 3.05 24.58
C SER A 404 -20.10 2.63 24.36
N THR A 405 -19.59 2.76 23.14
CA THR A 405 -18.20 2.46 22.77
C THR A 405 -17.22 3.38 23.52
N ARG A 406 -17.49 4.68 23.56
CA ARG A 406 -16.70 5.64 24.35
C ARG A 406 -16.76 5.37 25.85
N GLN A 407 -17.93 5.01 26.36
CA GLN A 407 -18.07 4.65 27.77
C GLN A 407 -17.28 3.40 28.11
N PHE A 408 -17.32 2.36 27.28
CA PHE A 408 -16.52 1.15 27.49
C PHE A 408 -15.01 1.42 27.41
N ALA A 409 -14.57 2.21 26.43
CA ALA A 409 -13.17 2.64 26.33
C ALA A 409 -12.70 3.37 27.61
N LYS A 410 -13.52 4.29 28.12
CA LYS A 410 -13.28 5.01 29.35
C LYS A 410 -13.13 4.06 30.57
N GLU A 411 -14.04 3.12 30.70
CA GLU A 411 -14.04 2.13 31.78
C GLU A 411 -12.80 1.20 31.69
N TYR A 412 -12.52 0.70 30.47
CA TYR A 412 -11.36 -0.14 30.22
C TYR A 412 -10.03 0.54 30.56
N MET A 413 -9.89 1.83 30.21
CA MET A 413 -8.71 2.64 30.55
C MET A 413 -8.71 3.13 32.00
N TYR A 414 -9.75 2.83 32.77
CA TYR A 414 -9.92 3.28 34.16
C TYR A 414 -9.79 4.81 34.30
N LYS A 415 -10.37 5.56 33.37
CA LYS A 415 -10.32 7.01 33.39
C LYS A 415 -11.61 7.65 33.88
N PRO A 416 -11.56 8.77 34.63
CA PRO A 416 -12.77 9.47 35.08
C PRO A 416 -13.53 10.11 33.90
N ARG A 417 -12.82 10.51 32.85
CA ARG A 417 -13.35 10.99 31.56
C ARG A 417 -12.38 10.67 30.44
N LEU A 418 -12.88 10.55 29.21
CA LEU A 418 -12.05 10.66 28.01
C LEU A 418 -11.83 12.14 27.70
N ASP A 419 -10.62 12.49 27.34
CA ASP A 419 -10.23 13.84 26.96
C ASP A 419 -9.70 13.79 25.52
N GLU A 420 -10.30 14.58 24.65
CA GLU A 420 -9.96 14.61 23.24
C GLU A 420 -8.47 14.89 22.97
N ASP A 421 -7.89 15.79 23.76
CA ASP A 421 -6.51 16.23 23.55
C ASP A 421 -5.47 15.20 24.03
N THR A 422 -5.84 14.29 24.93
CA THR A 422 -4.95 13.24 25.45
C THR A 422 -5.24 11.86 24.89
N LEU A 423 -6.38 11.66 24.23
CA LEU A 423 -6.88 10.34 23.83
C LEU A 423 -5.93 9.61 22.88
N ALA A 424 -5.35 10.31 21.92
CA ALA A 424 -4.37 9.71 21.00
C ALA A 424 -3.16 9.17 21.79
N GLY A 425 -2.62 9.94 22.73
CA GLY A 425 -1.54 9.49 23.63
C GLY A 425 -1.95 8.29 24.48
N ASP A 426 -3.19 8.24 24.96
CA ASP A 426 -3.71 7.12 25.74
C ASP A 426 -3.79 5.83 24.90
N PHE A 427 -4.29 5.92 23.65
CA PHE A 427 -4.32 4.79 22.73
C PHE A 427 -2.91 4.32 22.37
N ILE A 428 -1.99 5.25 22.09
CA ILE A 428 -0.58 4.93 21.85
C ILE A 428 0.02 4.22 23.05
N ALA A 429 -0.18 4.72 24.26
CA ALA A 429 0.31 4.12 25.49
C ALA A 429 -0.22 2.69 25.69
N MET A 430 -1.50 2.47 25.42
CA MET A 430 -2.16 1.17 25.50
C MET A 430 -1.60 0.20 24.45
N ALA A 431 -1.44 0.63 23.19
CA ALA A 431 -0.84 -0.16 22.14
C ALA A 431 0.62 -0.51 22.45
N MET A 432 1.42 0.47 22.85
CA MET A 432 2.83 0.30 23.24
C MET A 432 2.99 -0.63 24.46
N GLY A 433 2.09 -0.54 25.44
CA GLY A 433 2.07 -1.36 26.65
C GLY A 433 1.61 -2.80 26.45
N SER A 434 0.96 -3.11 25.32
CA SER A 434 0.40 -4.44 25.04
C SER A 434 1.48 -5.52 24.91
N ALA A 435 1.04 -6.80 24.90
CA ALA A 435 1.90 -7.97 24.71
C ALA A 435 2.42 -8.12 23.26
N ALA A 436 1.82 -7.42 22.28
CA ALA A 436 2.20 -7.51 20.88
C ALA A 436 3.69 -7.25 20.65
N ASP A 437 4.34 -8.09 19.87
CA ASP A 437 5.76 -7.92 19.53
C ASP A 437 5.98 -6.63 18.71
N LEU A 438 5.06 -6.26 17.81
CA LEU A 438 5.18 -5.04 17.03
C LEU A 438 4.01 -4.09 17.31
N CYS A 439 4.31 -2.80 17.44
CA CYS A 439 3.33 -1.73 17.57
C CYS A 439 3.58 -0.72 16.45
N ILE A 440 2.58 -0.48 15.61
CA ILE A 440 2.63 0.52 14.53
C ILE A 440 1.58 1.59 14.82
N VAL A 441 1.99 2.85 14.77
CA VAL A 441 1.13 4.00 15.04
C VAL A 441 1.08 4.91 13.82
N PRO A 442 -0.10 5.29 13.32
CA PRO A 442 -0.21 6.32 12.30
C PRO A 442 0.42 7.63 12.77
N MET A 443 1.15 8.32 11.88
CA MET A 443 1.79 9.59 12.21
C MET A 443 0.79 10.63 12.71
N GLN A 444 -0.43 10.61 12.18
CA GLN A 444 -1.52 11.49 12.58
C GLN A 444 -1.87 11.41 14.07
N ASP A 445 -1.79 10.21 14.65
CA ASP A 445 -2.07 10.02 16.08
C ASP A 445 -0.95 10.59 16.96
N TYR A 446 0.32 10.46 16.53
CA TYR A 446 1.42 11.16 17.21
C TYR A 446 1.32 12.69 17.12
N LEU A 447 0.78 13.19 15.99
CA LEU A 447 0.54 14.61 15.78
C LEU A 447 -0.78 15.12 16.42
N GLY A 448 -1.61 14.24 16.97
CA GLY A 448 -2.90 14.59 17.60
C GLY A 448 -3.92 15.19 16.62
N LEU A 449 -3.90 14.77 15.35
CA LEU A 449 -4.72 15.33 14.27
C LEU A 449 -6.12 14.75 14.27
N GLY A 450 -7.09 15.53 13.79
CA GLY A 450 -8.50 15.14 13.60
C GLY A 450 -8.78 14.47 12.26
N SER A 451 -10.08 14.26 11.96
CA SER A 451 -10.57 13.55 10.77
C SER A 451 -10.16 14.17 9.43
N ASP A 452 -9.81 15.45 9.40
CA ASP A 452 -9.28 16.13 8.21
C ASP A 452 -7.90 15.60 7.76
N ALA A 453 -7.21 14.88 8.64
CA ALA A 453 -5.99 14.15 8.35
C ALA A 453 -6.20 12.65 8.03
N ARG A 454 -7.43 12.17 7.93
CA ARG A 454 -7.73 10.79 7.55
C ARG A 454 -7.21 10.50 6.15
N ILE A 455 -6.62 9.31 5.95
CA ILE A 455 -6.05 8.89 4.67
C ILE A 455 -7.15 8.36 3.74
N ASN A 456 -7.94 7.40 4.22
CA ASN A 456 -8.96 6.74 3.42
C ASN A 456 -10.25 6.52 4.18
N THR A 457 -11.37 6.68 3.48
CA THR A 457 -12.69 6.24 3.92
C THR A 457 -13.16 5.14 2.98
N PRO A 458 -13.12 3.87 3.40
CA PRO A 458 -13.50 2.74 2.55
C PRO A 458 -14.88 2.92 1.90
N SER A 459 -15.04 2.41 0.68
CA SER A 459 -16.29 2.48 -0.10
C SER A 459 -16.73 3.89 -0.50
N THR A 460 -15.83 4.89 -0.49
CA THR A 460 -16.09 6.24 -1.00
C THR A 460 -15.18 6.58 -2.17
N LEU A 461 -15.67 7.42 -3.08
CA LEU A 461 -14.89 7.98 -4.18
C LEU A 461 -14.58 9.45 -3.92
N GLY A 462 -13.31 9.84 -4.14
CA GLY A 462 -12.83 11.21 -3.93
C GLY A 462 -12.57 11.55 -2.46
N GLY A 463 -11.67 12.50 -2.23
CA GLY A 463 -11.29 12.96 -0.89
C GLY A 463 -10.41 11.98 -0.10
N ASN A 464 -9.97 10.88 -0.73
CA ASN A 464 -9.09 9.87 -0.15
C ASN A 464 -7.66 10.04 -0.66
N TRP A 465 -6.67 9.56 0.11
CA TRP A 465 -5.24 9.51 -0.25
C TRP A 465 -4.59 10.88 -0.43
N GLU A 466 -5.27 11.96 0.00
CA GLU A 466 -4.85 13.34 -0.24
C GLU A 466 -4.02 13.95 0.89
N TRP A 467 -4.15 13.46 2.14
CA TRP A 467 -3.54 14.11 3.28
C TRP A 467 -2.01 14.14 3.21
N ARG A 468 -1.44 15.29 3.57
CA ARG A 468 0.00 15.52 3.67
C ARG A 468 0.40 16.08 5.02
N MET A 469 1.48 15.55 5.57
CA MET A 469 2.16 16.09 6.74
C MET A 469 2.77 17.46 6.42
N LYS A 470 2.74 18.37 7.36
CA LYS A 470 3.28 19.73 7.14
C LYS A 470 4.81 19.74 7.18
N PRO A 471 5.47 20.70 6.48
CA PRO A 471 6.90 20.89 6.61
C PRO A 471 7.31 21.12 8.08
N GLY A 472 8.37 20.46 8.52
CA GLY A 472 8.86 20.55 9.89
C GLY A 472 8.28 19.52 10.86
N GLU A 473 7.19 18.82 10.50
CA GLU A 473 6.64 17.72 11.31
C GLU A 473 7.39 16.39 11.08
N PRO A 474 7.38 15.46 12.07
CA PRO A 474 7.12 15.73 13.48
C PRO A 474 8.19 16.70 14.04
N ASP A 475 7.79 17.63 14.89
CA ASP A 475 8.72 18.54 15.53
C ASP A 475 9.57 17.83 16.60
N GLU A 476 10.58 18.54 17.15
CA GLU A 476 11.44 17.97 18.19
C GLU A 476 10.68 17.55 19.46
N GLY A 477 9.58 18.22 19.79
CA GLY A 477 8.75 17.89 20.95
C GLY A 477 8.08 16.55 20.76
N THR A 478 7.46 16.35 19.60
CA THR A 478 6.83 15.09 19.18
C THR A 478 7.86 13.95 19.12
N VAL A 479 9.04 14.19 18.52
CA VAL A 479 10.13 13.19 18.44
C VAL A 479 10.57 12.76 19.84
N ARG A 480 10.77 13.68 20.79
CA ARG A 480 11.14 13.36 22.18
C ARG A 480 10.05 12.54 22.87
N GLU A 481 8.77 12.87 22.67
CA GLU A 481 7.68 12.11 23.27
C GLU A 481 7.59 10.69 22.68
N MET A 482 7.75 10.53 21.37
CA MET A 482 7.84 9.22 20.73
C MET A 482 8.99 8.39 21.31
N GLU A 483 10.17 8.97 21.45
CA GLU A 483 11.34 8.31 22.07
C GLU A 483 11.06 7.90 23.52
N ARG A 484 10.46 8.79 24.30
CA ARG A 484 10.09 8.54 25.70
C ARG A 484 9.15 7.34 25.82
N MET A 485 8.10 7.28 25.00
CA MET A 485 7.14 6.18 24.98
C MET A 485 7.82 4.87 24.55
N THR A 486 8.65 4.92 23.51
CA THR A 486 9.41 3.74 23.03
C THR A 486 10.29 3.14 24.14
N LYS A 487 10.96 3.99 24.91
CA LYS A 487 11.80 3.59 26.07
C LYS A 487 10.96 3.00 27.21
N ILE A 488 9.91 3.69 27.64
CA ILE A 488 9.06 3.28 28.77
C ILE A 488 8.47 1.89 28.53
N TYR A 489 8.01 1.61 27.31
CA TYR A 489 7.36 0.34 26.97
C TYR A 489 8.33 -0.73 26.46
N GLY A 490 9.64 -0.51 26.56
CA GLY A 490 10.67 -1.51 26.22
C GLY A 490 10.65 -1.90 24.74
N ARG A 491 10.39 -0.93 23.84
CA ARG A 491 10.37 -1.15 22.38
C ARG A 491 11.59 -0.57 21.66
N LEU A 492 12.51 0.05 22.41
CA LEU A 492 13.79 0.50 21.88
C LEU A 492 14.65 -0.72 21.54
N ARG A 493 15.09 -0.86 20.29
CA ARG A 493 16.12 -1.84 19.96
C ARG A 493 17.46 -1.33 20.52
N PHE A 494 18.06 -2.13 21.37
CA PHE A 494 19.46 -1.91 21.71
C PHE A 494 20.30 -2.36 20.50
N THR A 495 21.08 -1.46 19.96
CA THR A 495 22.07 -1.73 18.90
C THR A 495 23.22 -2.57 19.48
#